data_332bef0612018f3f4def55afee2e1861
#
_entry.id   332bef0612018f3f4def55afee2e1861
#
_cell.length_a   1.000
_cell.length_b   1.000
_cell.length_c   1.000
_cell.angle_alpha   90.00
_cell.angle_beta   90.00
_cell.angle_gamma   90.00
#
_symmetry.space_group_name_H-M   'P 1'
#
loop_
_entity.id
_entity.type
_entity.pdbx_description
1 polymer ?
#
loop_
_entity_poly.entity_id
_entity_poly.type
_entity_poly.pdbx_seq_one_letter_code
_entity_poly.pdbx_strand_id
1 'polypeptide(L)'
;ENFNIEDLSNWADFKNSNEIPYYPSRVLLQDFTGVPVVVDLASMRDAVKKNNGDPSIVNPMVPVDLVIDHSVQVDFFGTKRAFMDNVEKEYERNSERYSLLKWGQKSFSNMKVVPPGAGIVHQVNLEYLSPVISEREYNNISLAIPDTVIGTDSHTPMVNGLGVLAWGVGGIEAESVMVGQPVYMKIPSVIGVNLIGSLSKQVTAT
;
A
#
# COMPACT_ATOMS: atom_id res chain seq x y z
N GLU A 1 -22.52 -14.58 8.21
CA GLU A 1 -22.73 -14.04 9.55
C GLU A 1 -23.14 -12.58 9.38
N ASN A 2 -24.23 -12.17 10.00
CA ASN A 2 -24.70 -10.79 9.94
C ASN A 2 -23.79 -9.95 10.82
N PHE A 3 -22.94 -9.13 10.21
CA PHE A 3 -22.19 -8.09 10.87
C PHE A 3 -23.18 -7.08 11.46
N ASN A 4 -23.12 -6.86 12.78
CA ASN A 4 -23.99 -5.91 13.45
C ASN A 4 -23.30 -4.55 13.60
N ILE A 5 -23.84 -3.51 12.97
CA ILE A 5 -23.34 -2.13 13.08
C ILE A 5 -23.34 -1.64 14.54
N GLU A 6 -24.26 -2.17 15.38
CA GLU A 6 -24.30 -1.84 16.81
C GLU A 6 -23.02 -2.28 17.54
N ASP A 7 -22.43 -3.42 17.16
CA ASP A 7 -21.17 -3.89 17.74
C ASP A 7 -20.03 -2.91 17.42
N LEU A 8 -20.02 -2.31 16.22
CA LEU A 8 -19.03 -1.34 15.83
C LEU A 8 -19.24 0.02 16.54
N SER A 9 -20.49 0.42 16.78
CA SER A 9 -20.79 1.68 17.48
C SER A 9 -20.35 1.66 18.94
N ASN A 10 -20.27 0.49 19.56
CA ASN A 10 -19.84 0.26 20.93
C ASN A 10 -18.36 -0.12 21.06
N TRP A 11 -17.53 0.31 20.11
CA TRP A 11 -16.12 -0.04 19.99
C TRP A 11 -15.30 0.16 21.29
N ALA A 12 -15.64 1.14 22.13
CA ALA A 12 -14.94 1.45 23.37
C ALA A 12 -15.14 0.37 24.47
N ASP A 13 -16.30 -0.30 24.47
CA ASP A 13 -16.65 -1.34 25.42
C ASP A 13 -16.59 -2.75 24.82
N PHE A 14 -16.08 -2.84 23.59
CA PHE A 14 -16.13 -4.06 22.81
C PHE A 14 -15.17 -5.12 23.34
N LYS A 15 -15.73 -6.14 23.98
CA LYS A 15 -14.99 -7.29 24.51
C LYS A 15 -15.05 -8.51 23.58
N ASN A 16 -15.66 -8.37 22.42
CA ASN A 16 -15.96 -9.49 21.53
C ASN A 16 -14.79 -9.80 20.59
N SER A 17 -14.55 -11.09 20.38
CA SER A 17 -13.48 -11.61 19.52
C SER A 17 -13.91 -11.78 18.06
N ASN A 18 -15.07 -11.26 17.67
CA ASN A 18 -15.60 -11.44 16.33
C ASN A 18 -14.77 -10.69 15.30
N GLU A 19 -14.54 -11.34 14.17
CA GLU A 19 -13.89 -10.72 13.02
C GLU A 19 -14.90 -9.96 12.19
N ILE A 20 -14.47 -8.83 11.63
CA ILE A 20 -15.25 -8.01 10.71
C ILE A 20 -14.63 -8.05 9.32
N PRO A 21 -15.45 -8.00 8.26
CA PRO A 21 -14.94 -7.81 6.91
C PRO A 21 -14.46 -6.36 6.76
N TYR A 22 -13.18 -6.18 6.51
CA TYR A 22 -12.56 -4.88 6.34
C TYR A 22 -12.18 -4.66 4.89
N TYR A 23 -12.63 -3.55 4.30
CA TYR A 23 -12.36 -3.13 2.92
C TYR A 23 -11.46 -1.91 2.91
N PRO A 24 -10.15 -2.05 2.80
CA PRO A 24 -9.23 -0.91 2.74
C PRO A 24 -9.53 -0.03 1.53
N SER A 25 -9.29 1.27 1.66
CA SER A 25 -9.49 2.20 0.56
C SER A 25 -8.41 2.13 -0.51
N ARG A 26 -7.21 1.63 -0.17
CA ARG A 26 -6.07 1.45 -1.08
C ARG A 26 -5.09 0.40 -0.59
N VAL A 27 -4.18 0.02 -1.49
CA VAL A 27 -3.10 -0.93 -1.22
C VAL A 27 -1.75 -0.25 -1.45
N LEU A 28 -0.81 -0.46 -0.55
CA LEU A 28 0.58 -0.05 -0.68
C LEU A 28 1.47 -1.28 -0.85
N LEU A 29 2.23 -1.32 -1.93
CA LEU A 29 3.17 -2.39 -2.23
C LEU A 29 4.59 -1.86 -2.17
N GLN A 30 5.51 -2.67 -1.67
CA GLN A 30 6.93 -2.50 -1.90
C GLN A 30 7.39 -3.43 -3.02
N ASP A 31 8.56 -3.20 -3.59
CA ASP A 31 8.99 -3.87 -4.81
C ASP A 31 9.23 -5.39 -4.67
N PHE A 32 9.71 -5.89 -3.54
CA PHE A 32 9.98 -7.32 -3.41
C PHE A 32 8.72 -8.17 -3.26
N THR A 33 7.73 -7.69 -2.54
CA THR A 33 6.45 -8.39 -2.36
C THR A 33 5.41 -7.97 -3.40
N GLY A 34 5.53 -6.76 -3.95
CA GLY A 34 4.62 -6.25 -4.97
C GLY A 34 4.84 -6.82 -6.36
N VAL A 35 6.09 -7.17 -6.73
CA VAL A 35 6.36 -7.80 -8.02
C VAL A 35 5.62 -9.13 -8.19
N PRO A 36 5.65 -10.07 -7.24
CA PRO A 36 4.83 -11.29 -7.33
C PRO A 36 3.35 -10.99 -7.55
N VAL A 37 2.76 -10.04 -6.83
CA VAL A 37 1.35 -9.64 -7.00
C VAL A 37 1.08 -9.14 -8.42
N VAL A 38 1.97 -8.36 -9.02
CA VAL A 38 1.85 -7.91 -10.42
C VAL A 38 1.93 -9.09 -11.39
N VAL A 39 2.78 -10.08 -11.11
CA VAL A 39 2.88 -11.32 -11.91
C VAL A 39 1.59 -12.12 -11.82
N ASP A 40 0.99 -12.22 -10.65
CA ASP A 40 -0.27 -12.96 -10.45
C ASP A 40 -1.42 -12.28 -11.19
N LEU A 41 -1.54 -10.96 -11.13
CA LEU A 41 -2.52 -10.21 -11.94
C LEU A 41 -2.29 -10.41 -13.46
N ALA A 42 -1.05 -10.46 -13.92
CA ALA A 42 -0.73 -10.75 -15.31
C ALA A 42 -1.16 -12.17 -15.69
N SER A 43 -0.91 -13.16 -14.82
CA SER A 43 -1.33 -14.55 -15.00
C SER A 43 -2.85 -14.70 -15.02
N MET A 44 -3.58 -13.95 -14.21
CA MET A 44 -5.04 -13.87 -14.26
C MET A 44 -5.53 -13.36 -15.62
N ARG A 45 -4.89 -12.30 -16.17
CA ARG A 45 -5.20 -11.80 -17.52
C ARG A 45 -4.99 -12.85 -18.59
N ASP A 46 -3.90 -13.60 -18.50
CA ASP A 46 -3.62 -14.69 -19.42
C ASP A 46 -4.66 -15.82 -19.32
N ALA A 47 -5.10 -16.16 -18.11
CA ALA A 47 -6.15 -17.14 -17.90
C ALA A 47 -7.49 -16.70 -18.50
N VAL A 48 -7.88 -15.44 -18.30
CA VAL A 48 -9.09 -14.86 -18.91
C VAL A 48 -9.00 -14.91 -20.44
N LYS A 49 -7.87 -14.51 -21.01
CA LYS A 49 -7.64 -14.54 -22.46
C LYS A 49 -7.71 -15.96 -23.04
N LYS A 50 -7.11 -16.95 -22.36
CA LYS A 50 -7.18 -18.37 -22.77
C LYS A 50 -8.61 -18.91 -22.79
N ASN A 51 -9.49 -18.35 -21.96
CA ASN A 51 -10.92 -18.68 -21.93
C ASN A 51 -11.77 -17.76 -22.82
N ASN A 52 -11.18 -17.06 -23.79
CA ASN A 52 -11.83 -16.13 -24.71
C ASN A 52 -12.56 -14.95 -24.03
N GLY A 53 -12.18 -14.58 -22.82
CA GLY A 53 -12.66 -13.41 -22.12
C GLY A 53 -11.82 -12.17 -22.42
N ASP A 54 -12.31 -11.01 -21.98
CA ASP A 54 -11.56 -9.75 -22.06
C ASP A 54 -10.58 -9.63 -20.88
N PRO A 55 -9.24 -9.65 -21.13
CA PRO A 55 -8.25 -9.52 -20.05
C PRO A 55 -8.34 -8.22 -19.27
N SER A 56 -8.93 -7.17 -19.83
CA SER A 56 -9.03 -5.86 -19.17
C SER A 56 -9.92 -5.86 -17.94
N ILE A 57 -10.78 -6.89 -17.77
CA ILE A 57 -11.59 -7.05 -16.55
C ILE A 57 -10.74 -7.32 -15.30
N VAL A 58 -9.53 -7.87 -15.48
CA VAL A 58 -8.58 -8.04 -14.39
C VAL A 58 -7.84 -6.73 -14.19
N ASN A 59 -8.26 -5.98 -13.20
CA ASN A 59 -7.70 -4.69 -12.83
C ASN A 59 -7.89 -4.48 -11.31
N PRO A 60 -6.94 -3.86 -10.61
CA PRO A 60 -7.15 -3.55 -9.19
C PRO A 60 -8.43 -2.76 -8.96
N MET A 61 -9.27 -3.22 -8.04
CA MET A 61 -10.54 -2.57 -7.69
C MET A 61 -10.36 -1.37 -6.76
N VAL A 62 -9.18 -1.26 -6.16
CA VAL A 62 -8.78 -0.13 -5.31
C VAL A 62 -7.48 0.48 -5.85
N PRO A 63 -7.18 1.75 -5.56
CA PRO A 63 -5.89 2.35 -5.88
C PRO A 63 -4.72 1.55 -5.29
N VAL A 64 -3.67 1.37 -6.08
CA VAL A 64 -2.45 0.66 -5.69
C VAL A 64 -1.25 1.56 -5.96
N ASP A 65 -0.47 1.80 -4.93
CA ASP A 65 0.82 2.46 -5.03
C ASP A 65 1.92 1.42 -4.76
N LEU A 66 2.82 1.21 -5.74
CA LEU A 66 4.00 0.37 -5.56
C LEU A 66 5.23 1.26 -5.50
N VAL A 67 5.98 1.17 -4.40
CA VAL A 67 7.20 1.96 -4.18
C VAL A 67 8.42 1.07 -4.34
N ILE A 68 9.35 1.49 -5.20
CA ILE A 68 10.64 0.82 -5.36
C ILE A 68 11.56 1.32 -4.26
N ASP A 69 11.93 0.44 -3.36
CA ASP A 69 12.62 0.77 -2.12
C ASP A 69 13.76 -0.20 -1.79
N HIS A 70 13.43 -1.48 -1.57
CA HIS A 70 14.34 -2.46 -1.00
C HIS A 70 15.41 -2.98 -1.97
N SER A 71 15.28 -2.72 -3.26
CA SER A 71 16.24 -3.12 -4.28
C SER A 71 17.36 -2.11 -4.50
N VAL A 72 17.21 -0.90 -3.97
CA VAL A 72 18.16 0.18 -4.14
C VAL A 72 19.41 -0.07 -3.27
N GLN A 73 20.58 -0.07 -3.90
CA GLN A 73 21.87 -0.31 -3.24
C GLN A 73 22.86 0.80 -3.59
N VAL A 74 23.81 1.03 -2.68
CA VAL A 74 24.93 1.94 -2.90
C VAL A 74 26.17 1.12 -3.27
N ASP A 75 26.53 1.12 -4.55
CA ASP A 75 27.72 0.44 -5.07
C ASP A 75 28.93 1.39 -5.11
N PHE A 76 28.69 2.67 -5.37
CA PHE A 76 29.72 3.69 -5.51
C PHE A 76 29.53 4.80 -4.48
N PHE A 77 30.62 5.29 -3.90
CA PHE A 77 30.61 6.36 -2.91
C PHE A 77 31.87 7.23 -2.99
N GLY A 78 31.83 8.41 -2.34
CA GLY A 78 32.99 9.27 -2.16
C GLY A 78 33.47 10.00 -3.42
N THR A 79 32.77 9.93 -4.54
CA THR A 79 33.12 10.62 -5.80
C THR A 79 31.98 11.50 -6.28
N LYS A 80 32.29 12.51 -7.12
CA LYS A 80 31.26 13.37 -7.73
C LYS A 80 30.33 12.61 -8.68
N ARG A 81 30.75 11.46 -9.19
CA ARG A 81 29.96 10.63 -10.10
C ARG A 81 29.17 9.54 -9.39
N ALA A 82 29.43 9.26 -8.11
CA ALA A 82 28.84 8.14 -7.37
C ALA A 82 27.31 8.07 -7.53
N PHE A 83 26.61 9.19 -7.50
CA PHE A 83 25.18 9.22 -7.69
C PHE A 83 24.76 8.65 -9.07
N MET A 84 25.37 9.15 -10.15
CA MET A 84 25.04 8.72 -11.51
C MET A 84 25.44 7.24 -11.73
N ASP A 85 26.59 6.86 -11.24
CA ASP A 85 27.10 5.49 -11.37
C ASP A 85 26.19 4.49 -10.61
N ASN A 86 25.66 4.88 -9.45
CA ASN A 86 24.65 4.07 -8.72
C ASN A 86 23.31 3.98 -9.48
N VAL A 87 22.84 5.07 -10.09
CA VAL A 87 21.61 5.06 -10.88
C VAL A 87 21.76 4.12 -12.09
N GLU A 88 22.88 4.21 -12.82
CA GLU A 88 23.15 3.32 -13.95
C GLU A 88 23.16 1.86 -13.50
N LYS A 89 23.86 1.57 -12.40
CA LYS A 89 23.96 0.21 -11.84
C LYS A 89 22.61 -0.33 -11.35
N GLU A 90 21.81 0.52 -10.76
CA GLU A 90 20.45 0.20 -10.32
C GLU A 90 19.57 -0.26 -11.49
N TYR A 91 19.53 0.49 -12.58
CA TYR A 91 18.75 0.14 -13.77
C TYR A 91 19.30 -1.08 -14.51
N GLU A 92 20.62 -1.23 -14.59
CA GLU A 92 21.25 -2.43 -15.17
C GLU A 92 20.84 -3.70 -14.39
N ARG A 93 20.96 -3.65 -13.06
CA ARG A 93 20.68 -4.78 -12.17
C ARG A 93 19.20 -5.21 -12.17
N ASN A 94 18.30 -4.25 -12.23
CA ASN A 94 16.87 -4.47 -12.06
C ASN A 94 16.05 -4.28 -13.34
N SER A 95 16.66 -4.32 -14.51
CA SER A 95 16.03 -3.99 -15.79
C SER A 95 14.79 -4.82 -16.10
N GLU A 96 14.78 -6.11 -15.83
CA GLU A 96 13.64 -6.99 -16.04
C GLU A 96 12.46 -6.64 -15.11
N ARG A 97 12.75 -6.45 -13.82
CA ARG A 97 11.77 -6.05 -12.81
C ARG A 97 11.15 -4.71 -13.17
N TYR A 98 11.95 -3.72 -13.51
CA TYR A 98 11.46 -2.39 -13.85
C TYR A 98 10.67 -2.36 -15.15
N SER A 99 11.01 -3.23 -16.10
CA SER A 99 10.23 -3.42 -17.32
C SER A 99 8.84 -3.98 -17.01
N LEU A 100 8.74 -4.97 -16.13
CA LEU A 100 7.47 -5.53 -15.66
C LEU A 100 6.62 -4.46 -14.94
N LEU A 101 7.21 -3.72 -14.02
CA LEU A 101 6.51 -2.68 -13.26
C LEU A 101 6.01 -1.55 -14.16
N LYS A 102 6.82 -1.15 -15.14
CA LYS A 102 6.41 -0.15 -16.15
C LYS A 102 5.28 -0.66 -17.03
N TRP A 103 5.28 -1.94 -17.37
CA TRP A 103 4.17 -2.57 -18.06
C TRP A 103 2.92 -2.59 -17.18
N GLY A 104 3.04 -2.99 -15.93
CA GLY A 104 1.94 -3.02 -14.95
C GLY A 104 1.28 -1.65 -14.80
N GLN A 105 2.05 -0.60 -14.58
CA GLN A 105 1.54 0.77 -14.48
C GLN A 105 0.76 1.24 -15.73
N LYS A 106 1.15 0.75 -16.91
CA LYS A 106 0.45 1.09 -18.17
C LYS A 106 -0.78 0.23 -18.41
N SER A 107 -0.76 -1.00 -17.90
CA SER A 107 -1.77 -2.01 -18.17
C SER A 107 -2.92 -1.99 -17.16
N PHE A 108 -2.67 -1.56 -15.94
CA PHE A 108 -3.64 -1.46 -14.86
C PHE A 108 -4.00 -0.01 -14.58
N SER A 109 -5.29 0.34 -14.63
CA SER A 109 -5.74 1.74 -14.51
C SER A 109 -5.56 2.30 -13.09
N ASN A 110 -5.64 1.46 -12.07
CA ASN A 110 -5.56 1.86 -10.67
C ASN A 110 -4.17 1.63 -10.04
N MET A 111 -3.12 1.51 -10.85
CA MET A 111 -1.78 1.21 -10.37
C MET A 111 -0.80 2.32 -10.68
N LYS A 112 -0.10 2.78 -9.66
CA LYS A 112 1.04 3.71 -9.78
C LYS A 112 2.31 3.04 -9.30
N VAL A 113 3.42 3.35 -9.96
CA VAL A 113 4.75 2.90 -9.54
C VAL A 113 5.61 4.13 -9.25
N VAL A 114 6.08 4.23 -8.02
CA VAL A 114 7.04 5.23 -7.60
C VAL A 114 8.44 4.71 -7.94
N PRO A 115 9.17 5.39 -8.83
CA PRO A 115 10.46 4.91 -9.32
C PRO A 115 11.55 4.97 -8.24
N PRO A 116 12.68 4.26 -8.44
CA PRO A 116 13.81 4.35 -7.53
C PRO A 116 14.35 5.78 -7.47
N GLY A 117 14.86 6.18 -6.31
CA GLY A 117 15.39 7.52 -6.08
C GLY A 117 14.33 8.60 -5.78
N ALA A 118 13.05 8.28 -5.83
CA ALA A 118 11.96 9.20 -5.46
C ALA A 118 11.70 9.26 -3.95
N GLY A 119 12.30 8.38 -3.19
CA GLY A 119 12.15 8.20 -1.75
C GLY A 119 11.76 6.76 -1.41
N ILE A 120 11.84 6.41 -0.15
CA ILE A 120 11.58 5.06 0.33
C ILE A 120 10.20 4.96 1.02
N VAL A 121 9.63 3.76 1.01
CA VAL A 121 8.31 3.49 1.57
C VAL A 121 8.25 3.65 3.08
N HIS A 122 9.37 3.48 3.79
CA HIS A 122 9.42 3.37 5.24
C HIS A 122 9.02 4.64 6.00
N GLN A 123 9.29 5.83 5.46
CA GLN A 123 9.07 7.07 6.22
C GLN A 123 8.49 8.19 5.36
N VAL A 124 9.21 8.64 4.34
CA VAL A 124 8.86 9.85 3.58
C VAL A 124 7.66 9.62 2.67
N ASN A 125 7.65 8.52 1.93
CA ASN A 125 6.60 8.28 0.95
C ASN A 125 5.26 7.86 1.56
N LEU A 126 5.26 7.26 2.75
CA LEU A 126 4.01 6.89 3.43
C LEU A 126 3.15 8.13 3.73
N GLU A 127 3.75 9.18 4.27
CA GLU A 127 3.04 10.43 4.55
C GLU A 127 2.62 11.13 3.25
N TYR A 128 3.49 11.17 2.26
CA TYR A 128 3.20 11.77 0.96
C TYR A 128 2.08 11.04 0.21
N LEU A 129 2.02 9.72 0.31
CA LEU A 129 1.01 8.90 -0.37
C LEU A 129 -0.32 8.81 0.39
N SER A 130 -0.40 9.33 1.62
CA SER A 130 -1.61 9.22 2.45
C SER A 130 -2.51 10.45 2.29
N PRO A 131 -3.63 10.32 1.56
CA PRO A 131 -4.55 11.45 1.33
C PRO A 131 -5.35 11.85 2.58
N VAL A 132 -5.35 11.04 3.65
CA VAL A 132 -6.12 11.16 4.89
C VAL A 132 -7.64 11.05 4.66
N ILE A 133 -8.15 11.71 3.64
CA ILE A 133 -9.53 11.59 3.15
C ILE A 133 -9.46 11.42 1.64
N SER A 134 -10.19 10.46 1.12
CA SER A 134 -10.31 10.17 -0.31
C SER A 134 -11.76 10.26 -0.78
N GLU A 135 -11.92 10.45 -2.07
CA GLU A 135 -13.23 10.45 -2.74
C GLU A 135 -13.48 9.08 -3.37
N ARG A 136 -14.67 8.54 -3.16
CA ARG A 136 -15.12 7.30 -3.79
C ARG A 136 -16.52 7.47 -4.34
N GLU A 137 -16.73 7.06 -5.58
CA GLU A 137 -18.07 6.96 -6.14
C GLU A 137 -18.78 5.69 -5.67
N TYR A 138 -20.00 5.86 -5.18
CA TYR A 138 -20.91 4.78 -4.82
C TYR A 138 -22.32 5.11 -5.27
N ASN A 139 -22.89 4.28 -6.15
CA ASN A 139 -24.24 4.49 -6.73
C ASN A 139 -24.45 5.90 -7.31
N ASN A 140 -23.48 6.42 -8.06
CA ASN A 140 -23.44 7.78 -8.63
C ASN A 140 -23.45 8.91 -7.57
N ILE A 141 -23.08 8.61 -6.35
CA ILE A 141 -22.88 9.58 -5.28
C ILE A 141 -21.39 9.61 -4.97
N SER A 142 -20.78 10.79 -4.96
CA SER A 142 -19.42 10.98 -4.49
C SER A 142 -19.42 11.04 -2.97
N LEU A 143 -18.64 10.14 -2.35
CA LEU A 143 -18.49 10.04 -0.90
C LEU A 143 -17.06 10.44 -0.51
N ALA A 144 -16.97 11.31 0.48
CA ALA A 144 -15.70 11.52 1.20
C ALA A 144 -15.54 10.42 2.25
N ILE A 145 -14.51 9.61 2.11
CA ILE A 145 -14.21 8.50 3.03
C ILE A 145 -12.85 8.70 3.69
N PRO A 146 -12.69 8.29 4.96
CA PRO A 146 -11.38 8.24 5.59
C PRO A 146 -10.44 7.31 4.81
N ASP A 147 -9.19 7.72 4.68
CA ASP A 147 -8.16 6.86 4.11
C ASP A 147 -7.90 5.68 5.03
N THR A 148 -7.81 4.50 4.44
CA THR A 148 -7.43 3.27 5.10
C THR A 148 -6.55 2.47 4.16
N VAL A 149 -5.48 1.87 4.66
CA VAL A 149 -4.50 1.22 3.81
C VAL A 149 -4.07 -0.13 4.36
N ILE A 150 -3.90 -1.09 3.48
CA ILE A 150 -3.07 -2.26 3.76
C ILE A 150 -1.80 -2.18 2.92
N GLY A 151 -0.70 -2.67 3.46
CA GLY A 151 0.56 -2.65 2.75
C GLY A 151 1.40 -3.89 3.00
N THR A 152 2.18 -4.24 2.00
CA THR A 152 3.10 -5.39 2.09
C THR A 152 4.43 -5.05 2.76
N ASP A 153 4.56 -3.82 3.24
CA ASP A 153 5.70 -3.36 4.03
C ASP A 153 5.35 -3.30 5.52
N SER A 154 6.28 -3.75 6.37
CA SER A 154 6.10 -3.77 7.83
C SER A 154 5.96 -2.36 8.44
N HIS A 155 6.37 -1.30 7.73
CA HIS A 155 6.26 0.10 8.16
C HIS A 155 4.96 0.76 7.70
N THR A 156 4.11 0.08 6.95
CA THR A 156 2.79 0.60 6.56
C THR A 156 1.99 1.18 7.73
N PRO A 157 1.96 0.53 8.93
CA PRO A 157 1.25 1.06 10.09
C PRO A 157 1.76 2.40 10.63
N MET A 158 2.91 2.92 10.17
CA MET A 158 3.40 4.24 10.60
C MET A 158 2.43 5.37 10.27
N VAL A 159 1.62 5.24 9.21
CA VAL A 159 0.59 6.24 8.86
C VAL A 159 -0.55 6.32 9.89
N ASN A 160 -0.64 5.40 10.84
CA ASN A 160 -1.56 5.53 11.97
C ASN A 160 -1.29 6.83 12.77
N GLY A 161 -0.07 7.33 12.74
CA GLY A 161 0.28 8.63 13.31
C GLY A 161 -0.44 9.82 12.67
N LEU A 162 -0.93 9.67 11.44
CA LEU A 162 -1.75 10.64 10.72
C LEU A 162 -3.26 10.43 10.93
N GLY A 163 -3.65 9.43 11.72
CA GLY A 163 -5.06 9.04 11.88
C GLY A 163 -5.59 8.14 10.76
N VAL A 164 -4.72 7.60 9.92
CA VAL A 164 -5.07 6.66 8.86
C VAL A 164 -4.97 5.24 9.41
N LEU A 165 -6.07 4.47 9.38
CA LEU A 165 -6.02 3.07 9.76
C LEU A 165 -5.21 2.27 8.74
N ALA A 166 -4.09 1.71 9.20
CA ALA A 166 -3.15 1.00 8.34
C ALA A 166 -2.75 -0.35 8.94
N TRP A 167 -2.59 -1.34 8.08
CA TRP A 167 -2.24 -2.71 8.45
C TRP A 167 -1.14 -3.27 7.55
N GLY A 168 -0.15 -3.92 8.15
CA GLY A 168 0.85 -4.70 7.42
C GLY A 168 0.31 -6.10 7.10
N VAL A 169 0.40 -6.51 5.84
CA VAL A 169 -0.12 -7.79 5.35
C VAL A 169 0.89 -8.48 4.44
N GLY A 170 0.66 -9.73 4.11
CA GLY A 170 1.40 -10.43 3.05
C GLY A 170 0.89 -10.09 1.65
N GLY A 171 1.61 -10.59 0.63
CA GLY A 171 1.24 -10.36 -0.77
C GLY A 171 -0.15 -10.91 -1.13
N ILE A 172 -0.50 -12.08 -0.60
CA ILE A 172 -1.78 -12.75 -0.88
C ILE A 172 -2.96 -11.94 -0.36
N GLU A 173 -2.87 -11.38 0.85
CA GLU A 173 -3.91 -10.54 1.42
C GLU A 173 -4.04 -9.23 0.64
N ALA A 174 -2.93 -8.64 0.22
CA ALA A 174 -2.94 -7.45 -0.63
C ALA A 174 -3.61 -7.73 -1.98
N GLU A 175 -3.27 -8.84 -2.62
CA GLU A 175 -3.89 -9.30 -3.86
C GLU A 175 -5.39 -9.53 -3.70
N SER A 176 -5.81 -10.19 -2.61
CA SER A 176 -7.21 -10.42 -2.28
C SER A 176 -8.01 -9.12 -2.27
N VAL A 177 -7.48 -8.07 -1.64
CA VAL A 177 -8.11 -6.74 -1.63
C VAL A 177 -8.12 -6.11 -3.03
N MET A 178 -7.05 -6.29 -3.80
CA MET A 178 -6.99 -5.76 -5.17
C MET A 178 -8.04 -6.39 -6.09
N VAL A 179 -8.45 -7.63 -5.82
CA VAL A 179 -9.55 -8.30 -6.56
C VAL A 179 -10.91 -8.14 -5.87
N GLY A 180 -11.02 -7.26 -4.88
CA GLY A 180 -12.28 -6.86 -4.25
C GLY A 180 -12.75 -7.71 -3.08
N GLN A 181 -11.88 -8.55 -2.51
CA GLN A 181 -12.20 -9.32 -1.31
C GLN A 181 -11.88 -8.52 -0.04
N PRO A 182 -12.62 -8.70 1.04
CA PRO A 182 -12.29 -8.11 2.33
C PRO A 182 -11.12 -8.83 3.00
N VAL A 183 -10.44 -8.12 3.88
CA VAL A 183 -9.59 -8.72 4.90
C VAL A 183 -10.42 -8.90 6.17
N TYR A 184 -10.46 -10.10 6.72
CA TYR A 184 -11.13 -10.35 7.99
C TYR A 184 -10.19 -10.00 9.14
N MET A 185 -10.64 -9.12 10.01
CA MET A 185 -9.84 -8.68 11.15
C MET A 185 -10.70 -8.46 12.39
N LYS A 186 -10.09 -8.61 13.55
CA LYS A 186 -10.73 -8.21 14.81
C LYS A 186 -10.83 -6.68 14.85
N ILE A 187 -11.90 -6.18 15.48
CA ILE A 187 -12.01 -4.74 15.72
C ILE A 187 -10.80 -4.28 16.55
N PRO A 188 -9.98 -3.33 16.04
CA PRO A 188 -8.77 -2.91 16.73
C PRO A 188 -9.09 -2.14 18.01
N SER A 189 -8.30 -2.38 19.05
CA SER A 189 -8.33 -1.54 20.24
C SER A 189 -7.75 -0.17 19.92
N VAL A 190 -8.47 0.89 20.27
CA VAL A 190 -8.02 2.26 20.04
C VAL A 190 -7.39 2.81 21.33
N ILE A 191 -6.13 3.23 21.24
CA ILE A 191 -5.40 3.85 22.35
C ILE A 191 -5.02 5.27 21.92
N GLY A 192 -5.58 6.27 22.60
CA GLY A 192 -5.21 7.68 22.39
C GLY A 192 -3.94 8.02 23.14
N VAL A 193 -2.99 8.68 22.47
CA VAL A 193 -1.79 9.22 23.09
C VAL A 193 -1.79 10.74 22.93
N ASN A 194 -1.75 11.45 24.04
CA ASN A 194 -1.67 12.91 24.05
C ASN A 194 -0.25 13.34 24.48
N LEU A 195 0.53 13.88 23.54
CA LEU A 195 1.85 14.43 23.80
C LEU A 195 1.73 15.87 24.32
N ILE A 196 2.13 16.08 25.56
CA ILE A 196 2.09 17.39 26.21
C ILE A 196 3.49 17.90 26.53
N GLY A 197 3.66 19.23 26.64
CA GLY A 197 4.94 19.88 26.92
C GLY A 197 5.73 20.23 25.66
N SER A 198 7.02 20.49 25.81
CA SER A 198 7.92 20.82 24.71
C SER A 198 9.27 20.14 24.90
N LEU A 199 9.88 19.74 23.80
CA LEU A 199 11.25 19.21 23.81
C LEU A 199 12.24 20.34 24.11
N SER A 200 13.26 20.07 24.92
CA SER A 200 14.37 21.01 25.09
C SER A 200 15.17 21.12 23.78
N LYS A 201 15.88 22.24 23.59
CA LYS A 201 16.68 22.46 22.36
C LYS A 201 17.79 21.42 22.10
N GLN A 202 18.11 20.61 23.10
CA GLN A 202 19.17 19.59 23.02
C GLN A 202 18.64 18.20 22.76
N VAL A 203 17.31 18.01 22.74
CA VAL A 203 16.68 16.72 22.53
C VAL A 203 16.24 16.64 21.08
N THR A 204 16.60 15.54 20.41
CA THR A 204 16.15 15.20 19.05
C THR A 204 14.92 14.31 19.12
N ALA A 205 14.24 14.12 18.00
CA ALA A 205 13.09 13.22 17.87
C ALA A 205 13.44 11.72 18.05
N THR A 206 14.70 11.39 17.96
CA THR A 206 15.27 10.07 18.23
C THR A 206 15.99 10.11 19.57
#